data_cef8ac64971c1eb21161199677c447e5
#
_entry.id   cef8ac64971c1eb21161199677c447e5
#
_cell.length_a   1.000
_cell.length_b   1.000
_cell.length_c   1.000
_cell.angle_alpha   90.00
_cell.angle_beta   90.00
_cell.angle_gamma   90.00
#
_symmetry.space_group_name_H-M   'P 1'
#
loop_
_entity.id
_entity.type
_entity.pdbx_description
1 polymer ?
#
loop_
_entity_poly.entity_id
_entity_poly.type
_entity_poly.pdbx_seq_one_letter_code
_entity_poly.pdbx_strand_id
1 'polypeptide(L)'
;MNIVRRRLLALLLFLVPTVGLQAQIPDEVTYLLRKCAQAMGHPDGVEYEMTIKAKYTVVTVMKGQINAFAKDNKNKFFLTMRILDQHTKSAGGFDGVHQWKYLQGAERDTIFIRQTDEKSKNDYDLNFHIDLEYRKATLTERFGNYVITFTQPKTAGSPKKVTMTISGKDYLFREMETSNEGTIMTMRLTHFRVGVPDDIFSFDPRQYPDAVIVNSSFSDNKNPRP
;
A
#
# COMPACT_ATOMS: atom_id res chain seq x y z
N MET A 1 29.18 -34.45 -50.90
CA MET A 1 28.20 -33.33 -50.83
C MET A 1 27.24 -33.41 -49.65
N ASN A 2 27.66 -33.88 -48.46
CA ASN A 2 26.71 -34.09 -47.36
C ASN A 2 27.18 -33.59 -45.95
N ILE A 3 28.40 -33.12 -45.81
CA ILE A 3 28.93 -32.69 -44.50
C ILE A 3 28.67 -31.19 -44.27
N VAL A 4 28.68 -30.38 -45.31
CA VAL A 4 28.46 -28.93 -45.22
C VAL A 4 26.99 -28.60 -44.93
N ARG A 5 26.03 -29.36 -45.49
CA ARG A 5 24.61 -29.20 -45.22
C ARG A 5 24.20 -29.56 -43.77
N ARG A 6 24.85 -30.52 -43.12
CA ARG A 6 24.58 -30.90 -41.74
C ARG A 6 25.11 -29.85 -40.71
N ARG A 7 26.20 -29.16 -41.03
CA ARG A 7 26.72 -28.10 -40.14
C ARG A 7 25.92 -26.79 -40.25
N LEU A 8 25.32 -26.51 -41.41
CA LEU A 8 24.46 -25.33 -41.57
C LEU A 8 23.09 -25.50 -40.83
N LEU A 9 22.55 -26.72 -40.80
CA LEU A 9 21.31 -26.97 -40.05
C LEU A 9 21.50 -26.94 -38.53
N ALA A 10 22.67 -27.32 -38.01
CA ALA A 10 22.99 -27.22 -36.60
C ALA A 10 23.23 -25.75 -36.15
N LEU A 11 23.67 -24.87 -37.06
CA LEU A 11 23.88 -23.45 -36.70
C LEU A 11 22.55 -22.64 -36.68
N LEU A 12 21.55 -23.07 -37.47
CA LEU A 12 20.24 -22.42 -37.51
C LEU A 12 19.36 -22.76 -36.28
N LEU A 13 19.64 -23.83 -35.54
CA LEU A 13 18.93 -24.22 -34.32
C LEU A 13 19.42 -23.44 -33.10
N PHE A 14 20.53 -22.70 -33.16
CA PHE A 14 21.03 -21.86 -32.05
C PHE A 14 20.65 -20.37 -32.18
N LEU A 15 19.94 -19.98 -33.22
CA LEU A 15 19.35 -18.64 -33.38
C LEU A 15 17.84 -18.63 -33.10
N VAL A 16 17.39 -19.43 -32.14
CA VAL A 16 16.14 -19.12 -31.45
C VAL A 16 16.49 -17.88 -30.60
N PRO A 17 15.96 -16.67 -30.94
CA PRO A 17 16.09 -15.57 -30.04
C PRO A 17 15.49 -16.08 -28.73
N THR A 18 16.31 -16.15 -27.69
CA THR A 18 15.80 -16.15 -26.35
C THR A 18 15.09 -14.81 -26.21
N VAL A 19 13.84 -14.75 -26.70
CA VAL A 19 12.90 -13.74 -26.27
C VAL A 19 12.90 -13.92 -24.78
N GLY A 20 13.67 -13.07 -24.10
CA GLY A 20 13.68 -13.04 -22.65
C GLY A 20 12.21 -12.92 -22.28
N LEU A 21 11.67 -13.98 -21.69
CA LEU A 21 10.37 -13.94 -21.06
C LEU A 21 10.49 -12.85 -19.99
N GLN A 22 10.26 -11.60 -20.41
CA GLN A 22 10.02 -10.52 -19.47
C GLN A 22 8.83 -11.04 -18.66
N ALA A 23 9.10 -11.35 -17.41
CA ALA A 23 8.08 -11.81 -16.49
C ALA A 23 7.05 -10.68 -16.38
N GLN A 24 5.99 -10.79 -17.13
CA GLN A 24 4.94 -9.79 -17.25
C GLN A 24 3.92 -10.04 -16.16
N ILE A 25 3.41 -8.96 -15.58
CA ILE A 25 2.26 -9.06 -14.68
C ILE A 25 1.06 -9.49 -15.55
N PRO A 26 0.37 -10.59 -15.21
CA PRO A 26 -0.80 -11.03 -15.97
C PRO A 26 -1.91 -9.97 -15.98
N ASP A 27 -2.58 -9.78 -17.10
CA ASP A 27 -3.70 -8.81 -17.24
C ASP A 27 -4.82 -9.08 -16.21
N GLU A 28 -5.05 -10.33 -15.88
CA GLU A 28 -6.01 -10.75 -14.85
C GLU A 28 -5.65 -10.20 -13.47
N VAL A 29 -4.38 -10.14 -13.11
CA VAL A 29 -3.90 -9.54 -11.86
C VAL A 29 -4.22 -8.04 -11.84
N THR A 30 -3.90 -7.33 -12.91
CA THR A 30 -4.20 -5.89 -13.04
C THR A 30 -5.71 -5.64 -12.98
N TYR A 31 -6.51 -6.50 -13.61
CA TYR A 31 -7.97 -6.45 -13.52
C TYR A 31 -8.47 -6.60 -12.08
N LEU A 32 -7.97 -7.62 -11.34
CA LEU A 32 -8.37 -7.88 -9.96
C LEU A 32 -7.97 -6.74 -9.02
N LEU A 33 -6.78 -6.16 -9.19
CA LEU A 33 -6.34 -4.99 -8.40
C LEU A 33 -7.25 -3.79 -8.65
N ARG A 34 -7.65 -3.55 -9.90
CA ARG A 34 -8.61 -2.48 -10.24
C ARG A 34 -9.98 -2.72 -9.61
N LYS A 35 -10.48 -3.95 -9.64
CA LYS A 35 -11.73 -4.33 -8.98
C LYS A 35 -11.65 -4.14 -7.47
N CYS A 36 -10.52 -4.52 -6.86
CA CYS A 36 -10.28 -4.29 -5.44
C CYS A 36 -10.25 -2.80 -5.10
N ALA A 37 -9.54 -1.99 -5.88
CA ALA A 37 -9.50 -0.55 -5.69
C ALA A 37 -10.90 0.09 -5.79
N GLN A 38 -11.73 -0.37 -6.74
CA GLN A 38 -13.13 0.07 -6.88
C GLN A 38 -14.00 -0.36 -5.70
N ALA A 39 -13.83 -1.61 -5.21
CA ALA A 39 -14.58 -2.13 -4.06
C ALA A 39 -14.20 -1.44 -2.75
N MET A 40 -12.91 -1.08 -2.60
CA MET A 40 -12.38 -0.34 -1.44
C MET A 40 -12.63 1.17 -1.52
N GLY A 41 -13.16 1.68 -2.63
CA GLY A 41 -13.56 3.08 -2.80
C GLY A 41 -15.04 3.19 -3.13
N HIS A 42 -15.80 4.02 -2.42
CA HIS A 42 -17.21 4.23 -2.64
C HIS A 42 -17.53 5.74 -2.62
N PRO A 43 -18.43 6.27 -3.50
CA PRO A 43 -18.78 7.70 -3.52
C PRO A 43 -19.35 8.21 -2.19
N ASP A 44 -20.11 7.37 -1.47
CA ASP A 44 -20.64 7.72 -0.15
C ASP A 44 -19.60 7.64 0.98
N GLY A 45 -18.36 7.34 0.63
CA GLY A 45 -17.28 7.12 1.56
C GLY A 45 -17.26 5.72 2.14
N VAL A 46 -16.07 5.33 2.64
CA VAL A 46 -15.82 4.04 3.28
C VAL A 46 -15.09 4.22 4.58
N GLU A 47 -15.42 3.37 5.54
CA GLU A 47 -14.66 3.15 6.77
C GLU A 47 -14.09 1.74 6.73
N TYR A 48 -12.82 1.60 7.10
CA TYR A 48 -12.20 0.30 7.24
C TYR A 48 -11.22 0.26 8.40
N GLU A 49 -11.24 -0.85 9.11
CA GLU A 49 -10.26 -1.14 10.14
C GLU A 49 -9.31 -2.23 9.66
N MET A 50 -8.05 -2.08 10.02
CA MET A 50 -7.03 -3.09 9.75
C MET A 50 -6.18 -3.36 10.98
N THR A 51 -5.76 -4.61 11.12
CA THR A 51 -4.70 -4.97 12.06
C THR A 51 -3.38 -5.09 11.31
N ILE A 52 -2.30 -4.63 11.95
CA ILE A 52 -0.93 -4.83 11.47
C ILE A 52 -0.19 -5.69 12.48
N LYS A 53 0.59 -6.63 11.98
CA LYS A 53 1.48 -7.45 12.76
C LYS A 53 2.80 -7.62 12.03
N ALA A 54 3.90 -7.28 12.70
CA ALA A 54 5.22 -7.58 12.20
C ALA A 54 5.88 -8.67 13.05
N LYS A 55 6.55 -9.60 12.38
CA LYS A 55 7.37 -10.65 12.99
C LYS A 55 8.78 -10.59 12.43
N TYR A 56 9.76 -10.73 13.29
CA TYR A 56 11.13 -11.00 12.89
C TYR A 56 11.43 -12.47 13.20
N THR A 57 11.76 -13.24 12.16
CA THR A 57 11.83 -14.71 12.23
C THR A 57 10.51 -15.29 12.73
N VAL A 58 10.40 -15.68 13.99
CA VAL A 58 9.15 -16.21 14.60
C VAL A 58 8.59 -15.31 15.71
N VAL A 59 9.33 -14.30 16.13
CA VAL A 59 8.98 -13.42 17.25
C VAL A 59 8.13 -12.24 16.72
N THR A 60 6.98 -11.98 17.35
CA THR A 60 6.21 -10.78 17.06
C THR A 60 6.93 -9.58 17.66
N VAL A 61 7.32 -8.62 16.80
CA VAL A 61 8.04 -7.40 17.16
C VAL A 61 7.16 -6.16 17.12
N MET A 62 5.98 -6.24 16.51
CA MET A 62 5.03 -5.13 16.45
C MET A 62 3.60 -5.64 16.26
N LYS A 63 2.66 -5.02 16.95
CA LYS A 63 1.22 -5.12 16.69
C LYS A 63 0.63 -3.72 16.60
N GLY A 64 -0.28 -3.50 15.67
CA GLY A 64 -0.94 -2.22 15.49
C GLY A 64 -2.37 -2.37 14.96
N GLN A 65 -3.09 -1.27 15.05
CA GLN A 65 -4.41 -1.10 14.47
C GLN A 65 -4.42 0.16 13.62
N ILE A 66 -5.07 0.10 12.48
CA ILE A 66 -5.38 1.23 11.63
C ILE A 66 -6.90 1.34 11.57
N ASN A 67 -7.40 2.55 11.77
CA ASN A 67 -8.76 2.93 11.43
C ASN A 67 -8.69 4.02 10.39
N ALA A 68 -9.34 3.81 9.26
CA ALA A 68 -9.23 4.70 8.12
C ALA A 68 -10.60 4.97 7.47
N PHE A 69 -10.75 6.16 6.97
CA PHE A 69 -11.92 6.67 6.28
C PHE A 69 -11.46 7.30 4.97
N ALA A 70 -12.19 7.05 3.89
CA ALA A 70 -11.91 7.66 2.59
C ALA A 70 -13.20 8.01 1.87
N LYS A 71 -13.22 9.10 1.11
CA LYS A 71 -14.36 9.56 0.32
C LYS A 71 -13.90 10.25 -0.96
N ASP A 72 -14.79 10.41 -1.92
CA ASP A 72 -14.56 11.11 -3.19
C ASP A 72 -13.33 10.54 -3.94
N ASN A 73 -13.32 9.23 -4.16
CA ASN A 73 -12.20 8.52 -4.77
C ASN A 73 -10.87 8.80 -4.06
N LYS A 74 -10.92 8.89 -2.70
CA LYS A 74 -9.80 9.19 -1.82
C LYS A 74 -9.28 10.64 -1.90
N ASN A 75 -10.04 11.55 -2.50
CA ASN A 75 -9.76 12.99 -2.41
C ASN A 75 -9.94 13.53 -0.99
N LYS A 76 -10.62 12.79 -0.12
CA LYS A 76 -10.67 13.02 1.32
C LYS A 76 -10.30 11.75 2.03
N PHE A 77 -9.45 11.84 3.03
CA PHE A 77 -9.14 10.70 3.90
C PHE A 77 -8.86 11.17 5.32
N PHE A 78 -9.08 10.26 6.25
CA PHE A 78 -8.68 10.34 7.64
C PHE A 78 -8.16 8.98 8.08
N LEU A 79 -7.04 8.95 8.78
CA LEU A 79 -6.40 7.72 9.23
C LEU A 79 -5.88 7.91 10.63
N THR A 80 -6.13 6.92 11.48
CA THR A 80 -5.46 6.78 12.78
C THR A 80 -4.71 5.46 12.80
N MET A 81 -3.50 5.48 13.35
CA MET A 81 -2.69 4.30 13.59
C MET A 81 -2.27 4.26 15.06
N ARG A 82 -2.42 3.11 15.69
CA ARG A 82 -1.99 2.84 17.04
C ARG A 82 -1.08 1.61 17.05
N ILE A 83 0.14 1.79 17.56
CA ILE A 83 1.05 0.68 17.80
C ILE A 83 0.86 0.24 19.25
N LEU A 84 0.31 -0.97 19.42
CA LEU A 84 -0.19 -1.44 20.73
C LEU A 84 0.93 -1.65 21.74
N ASP A 85 2.07 -2.17 21.28
CA ASP A 85 3.19 -2.53 22.14
C ASP A 85 4.01 -1.31 22.59
N GLN A 86 3.87 -0.15 21.93
CA GLN A 86 4.62 1.08 22.18
C GLN A 86 3.75 2.21 22.72
N HIS A 87 2.44 1.99 22.84
CA HIS A 87 1.44 3.03 23.16
C HIS A 87 1.52 4.27 22.26
N THR A 88 2.17 4.14 21.09
CA THR A 88 2.35 5.22 20.15
C THR A 88 1.10 5.38 19.29
N LYS A 89 0.63 6.61 19.17
CA LYS A 89 -0.48 6.99 18.31
C LYS A 89 0.00 7.95 17.23
N SER A 90 -0.50 7.77 16.01
CA SER A 90 -0.40 8.76 14.96
C SER A 90 -1.74 8.91 14.27
N ALA A 91 -1.99 10.08 13.73
CA ALA A 91 -3.17 10.36 12.95
C ALA A 91 -2.79 11.24 11.75
N GLY A 92 -3.59 11.20 10.71
CA GLY A 92 -3.38 12.07 9.57
C GLY A 92 -4.64 12.14 8.72
N GLY A 93 -4.80 13.21 7.99
CA GLY A 93 -5.96 13.42 7.16
C GLY A 93 -5.71 14.42 6.04
N PHE A 94 -6.68 14.42 5.13
CA PHE A 94 -6.77 15.34 4.02
C PHE A 94 -8.25 15.67 3.77
N ASP A 95 -8.61 16.93 3.85
CA ASP A 95 -9.99 17.41 3.70
C ASP A 95 -10.36 17.82 2.27
N GLY A 96 -9.44 17.64 1.33
CA GLY A 96 -9.54 18.09 -0.06
C GLY A 96 -8.68 19.32 -0.36
N VAL A 97 -8.20 20.03 0.67
CA VAL A 97 -7.38 21.25 0.57
C VAL A 97 -6.14 21.18 1.45
N HIS A 98 -6.31 20.76 2.69
CA HIS A 98 -5.24 20.71 3.68
C HIS A 98 -4.92 19.28 4.05
N GLN A 99 -3.66 18.97 4.09
CA GLN A 99 -3.13 17.74 4.67
C GLN A 99 -2.60 18.04 6.05
N TRP A 100 -2.90 17.18 7.00
CA TRP A 100 -2.38 17.28 8.36
C TRP A 100 -1.87 15.93 8.86
N LYS A 101 -0.93 15.96 9.78
CA LYS A 101 -0.34 14.79 10.42
C LYS A 101 -0.07 15.08 11.89
N TYR A 102 -0.65 14.27 12.76
CA TYR A 102 -0.36 14.24 14.19
C TYR A 102 0.70 13.20 14.48
N LEU A 103 1.71 13.57 15.25
CA LEU A 103 2.74 12.68 15.75
C LEU A 103 2.81 12.85 17.27
N GLN A 104 2.66 11.74 17.98
CA GLN A 104 2.93 11.69 19.41
C GLN A 104 4.44 11.75 19.62
N GLY A 105 4.93 12.77 20.33
CA GLY A 105 6.33 12.97 20.67
C GLY A 105 6.63 12.53 22.10
N ALA A 106 7.91 12.30 22.41
CA ALA A 106 8.36 11.97 23.77
C ALA A 106 8.19 13.14 24.75
N GLU A 107 8.44 14.38 24.26
CA GLU A 107 8.33 15.59 25.07
C GLU A 107 7.05 16.37 24.78
N ARG A 108 6.63 16.39 23.52
CA ARG A 108 5.48 17.15 23.06
C ARG A 108 4.89 16.56 21.78
N ASP A 109 3.58 16.51 21.73
CA ASP A 109 2.83 16.14 20.54
C ASP A 109 2.90 17.25 19.49
N THR A 110 2.98 16.89 18.22
CA THR A 110 3.12 17.85 17.12
C THR A 110 2.12 17.57 16.02
N ILE A 111 1.50 18.62 15.50
CA ILE A 111 0.66 18.55 14.31
C ILE A 111 1.30 19.37 13.21
N PHE A 112 1.56 18.72 12.10
CA PHE A 112 2.00 19.38 10.87
C PHE A 112 0.78 19.61 9.99
N ILE A 113 0.59 20.84 9.53
CA ILE A 113 -0.47 21.20 8.58
C ILE A 113 0.20 21.79 7.35
N ARG A 114 -0.19 21.34 6.17
CA ARG A 114 0.23 21.92 4.89
C ARG A 114 -0.95 22.03 3.93
N GLN A 115 -0.99 23.07 3.15
CA GLN A 115 -1.83 23.12 1.96
C GLN A 115 -1.18 22.25 0.88
N THR A 116 -1.93 21.35 0.27
CA THR A 116 -1.38 20.44 -0.73
C THR A 116 -1.69 20.93 -2.13
N ASP A 117 -0.73 20.78 -3.04
CA ASP A 117 -1.01 20.76 -4.47
C ASP A 117 -1.50 19.37 -4.90
N GLU A 118 -1.98 19.28 -6.16
CA GLU A 118 -2.51 18.01 -6.68
C GLU A 118 -1.49 16.85 -6.69
N LYS A 119 -0.19 17.13 -6.67
CA LYS A 119 0.86 16.13 -6.77
C LYS A 119 1.15 15.40 -5.47
N SER A 120 0.81 15.96 -4.32
CA SER A 120 1.10 15.40 -3.00
C SER A 120 -0.06 14.62 -2.36
N LYS A 121 -1.15 14.42 -3.10
CA LYS A 121 -2.39 13.76 -2.59
C LYS A 121 -2.24 12.28 -2.22
N ASN A 122 -1.14 11.62 -2.60
CA ASN A 122 -1.05 10.16 -2.58
C ASN A 122 -0.27 9.54 -1.41
N ASP A 123 0.19 10.29 -0.43
CA ASP A 123 1.06 9.78 0.64
C ASP A 123 0.38 8.76 1.58
N TYR A 124 -0.94 8.60 1.50
CA TYR A 124 -1.73 7.73 2.39
C TYR A 124 -2.66 6.77 1.63
N ASP A 125 -2.48 6.63 0.32
CA ASP A 125 -3.28 5.71 -0.46
C ASP A 125 -2.86 4.25 -0.14
N LEU A 126 -3.85 3.39 0.17
CA LEU A 126 -3.63 1.96 0.04
C LEU A 126 -3.27 1.70 -1.42
N ASN A 127 -1.98 1.42 -1.65
CA ASN A 127 -1.44 1.32 -2.99
C ASN A 127 -1.94 0.03 -3.67
N PHE A 128 -3.09 0.12 -4.36
CA PHE A 128 -3.59 -0.97 -5.19
C PHE A 128 -2.91 -1.02 -6.57
N HIS A 129 -1.93 -0.15 -6.83
CA HIS A 129 -1.08 -0.16 -8.02
C HIS A 129 0.24 -0.89 -7.79
N ILE A 130 0.26 -1.84 -6.88
CA ILE A 130 1.43 -2.64 -6.52
C ILE A 130 2.02 -3.41 -7.73
N ASP A 131 1.20 -3.71 -8.74
CA ASP A 131 1.63 -4.29 -10.01
C ASP A 131 2.65 -3.41 -10.75
N LEU A 132 2.63 -2.09 -10.53
CA LEU A 132 3.60 -1.16 -11.11
C LEU A 132 4.98 -1.25 -10.44
N GLU A 133 5.05 -1.77 -9.21
CA GLU A 133 6.29 -1.84 -8.42
C GLU A 133 7.05 -3.16 -8.60
N TYR A 134 6.42 -4.16 -9.19
CA TYR A 134 6.99 -5.49 -9.38
C TYR A 134 7.08 -5.88 -10.85
N ARG A 135 7.96 -6.85 -11.15
CA ARG A 135 8.13 -7.38 -12.51
C ARG A 135 7.36 -8.66 -12.74
N LYS A 136 7.03 -9.39 -11.66
CA LYS A 136 6.39 -10.70 -11.73
C LYS A 136 5.28 -10.82 -10.72
N ALA A 137 4.15 -11.36 -11.16
CA ALA A 137 3.07 -11.80 -10.29
C ALA A 137 2.60 -13.21 -10.66
N THR A 138 2.10 -13.93 -9.66
CA THR A 138 1.37 -15.19 -9.85
C THR A 138 0.02 -15.07 -9.17
N LEU A 139 -1.01 -15.64 -9.81
CA LEU A 139 -2.37 -15.69 -9.30
C LEU A 139 -2.73 -17.13 -8.97
N THR A 140 -3.36 -17.31 -7.82
CA THR A 140 -3.97 -18.58 -7.42
C THR A 140 -5.32 -18.32 -6.77
N GLU A 141 -6.24 -19.25 -6.91
CA GLU A 141 -7.54 -19.22 -6.23
C GLU A 141 -7.52 -20.18 -5.04
N ARG A 142 -7.94 -19.68 -3.86
CA ARG A 142 -8.02 -20.51 -2.65
C ARG A 142 -9.24 -20.12 -1.82
N PHE A 143 -10.09 -21.12 -1.53
CA PHE A 143 -11.27 -20.93 -0.67
C PHE A 143 -12.14 -19.74 -1.07
N GLY A 144 -12.34 -19.55 -2.39
CA GLY A 144 -13.13 -18.45 -2.92
C GLY A 144 -12.47 -17.08 -2.82
N ASN A 145 -11.15 -17.02 -2.64
CA ASN A 145 -10.37 -15.80 -2.67
C ASN A 145 -9.28 -15.89 -3.73
N TYR A 146 -8.94 -14.74 -4.31
CA TYR A 146 -7.81 -14.55 -5.19
C TYR A 146 -6.56 -14.25 -4.36
N VAL A 147 -5.50 -15.02 -4.55
CA VAL A 147 -4.21 -14.81 -3.89
C VAL A 147 -3.17 -14.45 -4.94
N ILE A 148 -2.71 -13.22 -4.89
CA ILE A 148 -1.72 -12.66 -5.82
C ILE A 148 -0.39 -12.57 -5.09
N THR A 149 0.65 -13.16 -5.67
CA THR A 149 2.02 -13.06 -5.13
C THR A 149 2.90 -12.30 -6.10
N PHE A 150 3.44 -11.18 -5.64
CA PHE A 150 4.37 -10.32 -6.37
C PHE A 150 5.80 -10.64 -5.94
N THR A 151 6.70 -10.68 -6.93
CA THR A 151 8.14 -10.93 -6.74
C THR A 151 8.94 -10.10 -7.72
N GLN A 152 10.25 -10.01 -7.51
CA GLN A 152 11.15 -9.22 -8.33
C GLN A 152 10.79 -7.73 -8.33
N PRO A 153 10.98 -7.02 -7.19
CA PRO A 153 10.71 -5.59 -7.10
C PRO A 153 11.56 -4.82 -8.12
N LYS A 154 11.01 -3.73 -8.66
CA LYS A 154 11.70 -2.82 -9.60
C LYS A 154 12.65 -1.88 -8.87
N THR A 155 12.36 -1.58 -7.60
CA THR A 155 13.11 -0.62 -6.79
C THR A 155 13.87 -1.33 -5.68
N ALA A 156 15.12 -0.97 -5.47
CA ALA A 156 15.92 -1.45 -4.33
C ALA A 156 15.27 -0.98 -3.01
N GLY A 157 15.23 -1.88 -2.02
CA GLY A 157 14.59 -1.62 -0.73
C GLY A 157 13.11 -2.00 -0.65
N SER A 158 12.43 -2.21 -1.78
CA SER A 158 11.08 -2.78 -1.75
C SER A 158 11.08 -4.22 -1.24
N PRO A 159 9.99 -4.67 -0.58
CA PRO A 159 9.90 -6.06 -0.11
C PRO A 159 10.17 -7.07 -1.22
N LYS A 160 10.94 -8.11 -0.92
CA LYS A 160 11.29 -9.16 -1.90
C LYS A 160 10.06 -9.92 -2.39
N LYS A 161 9.06 -10.02 -1.53
CA LYS A 161 7.80 -10.71 -1.82
C LYS A 161 6.65 -9.98 -1.15
N VAL A 162 5.56 -9.82 -1.90
CA VAL A 162 4.27 -9.35 -1.38
C VAL A 162 3.21 -10.35 -1.80
N THR A 163 2.39 -10.78 -0.85
CA THR A 163 1.22 -11.63 -1.12
C THR A 163 -0.02 -10.86 -0.72
N MET A 164 -0.96 -10.69 -1.64
CA MET A 164 -2.22 -9.99 -1.44
C MET A 164 -3.39 -10.94 -1.63
N THR A 165 -4.33 -10.92 -0.71
CA THR A 165 -5.56 -11.72 -0.77
C THR A 165 -6.74 -10.78 -1.01
N ILE A 166 -7.51 -11.07 -2.05
CA ILE A 166 -8.74 -10.36 -2.45
C ILE A 166 -9.89 -11.35 -2.41
N SER A 167 -11.00 -10.97 -1.85
CA SER A 167 -12.21 -11.79 -1.80
C SER A 167 -12.79 -11.98 -3.20
N GLY A 168 -13.10 -13.23 -3.57
CA GLY A 168 -13.77 -13.52 -4.83
C GLY A 168 -15.26 -13.14 -4.84
N LYS A 169 -15.86 -12.92 -3.67
CA LYS A 169 -17.28 -12.58 -3.53
C LYS A 169 -17.56 -11.08 -3.79
N ASP A 170 -16.76 -10.21 -3.20
CA ASP A 170 -17.01 -8.77 -3.14
C ASP A 170 -15.82 -7.92 -3.57
N TYR A 171 -14.72 -8.56 -4.00
CA TYR A 171 -13.45 -7.95 -4.39
C TYR A 171 -12.80 -7.09 -3.31
N LEU A 172 -13.25 -7.16 -2.06
CA LEU A 172 -12.60 -6.44 -0.97
C LEU A 172 -11.20 -7.00 -0.69
N PHE A 173 -10.28 -6.12 -0.43
CA PHE A 173 -9.01 -6.47 0.20
C PHE A 173 -9.25 -7.27 1.48
N ARG A 174 -8.50 -8.32 1.71
CA ARG A 174 -8.58 -9.12 2.94
C ARG A 174 -7.29 -9.09 3.74
N GLU A 175 -6.19 -9.32 3.08
CA GLU A 175 -4.89 -9.40 3.73
C GLU A 175 -3.77 -9.08 2.76
N MET A 176 -2.72 -8.46 3.27
CA MET A 176 -1.44 -8.32 2.59
C MET A 176 -0.32 -8.79 3.53
N GLU A 177 0.56 -9.62 3.00
CA GLU A 177 1.78 -10.03 3.65
C GLU A 177 2.98 -9.54 2.84
N THR A 178 3.90 -8.85 3.50
CA THR A 178 5.19 -8.47 2.91
C THR A 178 6.30 -9.20 3.61
N SER A 179 7.28 -9.67 2.85
CA SER A 179 8.45 -10.37 3.38
C SER A 179 9.74 -9.71 2.90
N ASN A 180 10.60 -9.34 3.84
CA ASN A 180 11.91 -8.76 3.58
C ASN A 180 12.89 -9.13 4.69
N GLU A 181 14.03 -9.75 4.33
CA GLU A 181 15.19 -9.99 5.22
C GLU A 181 14.85 -10.56 6.61
N GLY A 182 13.99 -11.59 6.63
CA GLY A 182 13.55 -12.24 7.88
C GLY A 182 12.40 -11.54 8.60
N THR A 183 11.99 -10.37 8.14
CA THR A 183 10.80 -9.67 8.65
C THR A 183 9.59 -10.00 7.78
N ILE A 184 8.51 -10.38 8.42
CA ILE A 184 7.18 -10.57 7.79
C ILE A 184 6.23 -9.58 8.43
N MET A 185 5.64 -8.73 7.59
CA MET A 185 4.56 -7.83 8.02
C MET A 185 3.25 -8.27 7.40
N THR A 186 2.24 -8.45 8.21
CA THR A 186 0.88 -8.81 7.79
C THR A 186 -0.07 -7.66 8.13
N MET A 187 -0.85 -7.25 7.14
CA MET A 187 -1.94 -6.29 7.27
C MET A 187 -3.24 -7.00 6.91
N ARG A 188 -4.24 -6.95 7.78
CA ARG A 188 -5.52 -7.65 7.59
C ARG A 188 -6.69 -6.70 7.81
N LEU A 189 -7.62 -6.68 6.83
CA LEU A 189 -8.90 -6.01 6.97
C LEU A 189 -9.77 -6.73 8.01
N THR A 190 -10.23 -6.01 9.02
CA THR A 190 -11.06 -6.55 10.11
C THR A 190 -12.49 -6.01 10.06
N HIS A 191 -12.67 -4.82 9.54
CA HIS A 191 -13.96 -4.18 9.35
C HIS A 191 -14.00 -3.39 8.06
N PHE A 192 -15.18 -3.33 7.41
CA PHE A 192 -15.45 -2.49 6.24
C PHE A 192 -16.91 -2.05 6.26
N ARG A 193 -17.12 -0.75 6.10
CA ARG A 193 -18.46 -0.16 6.03
C ARG A 193 -18.50 0.94 4.98
N VAL A 194 -19.62 1.04 4.27
CA VAL A 194 -19.93 2.12 3.33
C VAL A 194 -20.79 3.18 4.03
N GLY A 195 -20.62 4.42 3.65
CA GLY A 195 -21.33 5.57 4.20
C GLY A 195 -20.56 6.23 5.35
N VAL A 196 -19.88 7.34 5.03
CA VAL A 196 -19.09 8.11 5.99
C VAL A 196 -19.52 9.58 5.92
N PRO A 197 -19.83 10.22 7.08
CA PRO A 197 -20.16 11.64 7.11
C PRO A 197 -18.95 12.51 6.75
N ASP A 198 -19.22 13.69 6.16
CA ASP A 198 -18.15 14.58 5.67
C ASP A 198 -17.34 15.25 6.78
N ASP A 199 -17.91 15.44 7.93
CA ASP A 199 -17.27 16.13 9.08
C ASP A 199 -16.07 15.37 9.65
N ILE A 200 -16.00 14.03 9.43
CA ILE A 200 -14.89 13.22 9.89
C ILE A 200 -13.56 13.59 9.23
N PHE A 201 -13.59 14.18 8.04
CA PHE A 201 -12.38 14.56 7.31
C PHE A 201 -11.84 15.92 7.73
N SER A 202 -12.62 16.71 8.47
CA SER A 202 -12.23 18.04 8.91
C SER A 202 -11.24 17.96 10.07
N PHE A 203 -10.12 18.69 9.96
CA PHE A 203 -9.19 18.80 11.07
C PHE A 203 -9.81 19.63 12.20
N ASP A 204 -9.90 19.04 13.40
CA ASP A 204 -10.33 19.75 14.61
C ASP A 204 -9.19 19.78 15.63
N PRO A 205 -8.53 20.95 15.81
CA PRO A 205 -7.41 21.09 16.77
C PRO A 205 -7.82 20.82 18.21
N ARG A 206 -9.11 20.94 18.56
CA ARG A 206 -9.60 20.64 19.91
C ARG A 206 -9.47 19.17 20.33
N GLN A 207 -9.31 18.28 19.35
CA GLN A 207 -9.02 16.85 19.60
C GLN A 207 -7.58 16.63 20.07
N TYR A 208 -6.71 17.65 19.96
CA TYR A 208 -5.28 17.58 20.28
C TYR A 208 -4.85 18.79 21.09
N PRO A 209 -5.41 19.01 22.31
CA PRO A 209 -5.24 20.28 23.04
C PRO A 209 -3.80 20.59 23.43
N ASP A 210 -2.97 19.57 23.62
CA ASP A 210 -1.59 19.70 24.06
C ASP A 210 -0.56 19.71 22.90
N ALA A 211 -1.02 19.55 21.65
CA ALA A 211 -0.15 19.45 20.51
C ALA A 211 0.28 20.84 20.00
N VAL A 212 1.52 20.95 19.60
CA VAL A 212 2.02 22.12 18.87
C VAL A 212 1.64 22.02 17.40
N ILE A 213 1.02 23.06 16.88
CA ILE A 213 0.67 23.15 15.47
C ILE A 213 1.81 23.82 14.72
N VAL A 214 2.34 23.12 13.71
CA VAL A 214 3.38 23.60 12.80
C VAL A 214 2.78 23.72 11.40
N ASN A 215 2.67 24.94 10.90
CA ASN A 215 2.29 25.20 9.52
C ASN A 215 3.55 25.11 8.64
N SER A 216 3.62 24.11 7.76
CA SER A 216 4.72 23.96 6.81
C SER A 216 4.31 24.51 5.44
N SER A 217 5.13 25.42 4.90
CA SER A 217 5.03 25.80 3.49
C SER A 217 5.73 24.76 2.61
N PHE A 218 5.34 24.65 1.34
CA PHE A 218 5.93 23.71 0.37
C PHE A 218 7.44 23.81 0.18
N SER A 219 8.06 24.91 0.62
CA SER A 219 9.48 25.19 0.43
C SER A 219 10.41 24.41 1.37
N ASP A 220 9.91 23.83 2.46
CA ASP A 220 10.77 23.30 3.54
C ASP A 220 11.12 21.83 3.42
N ASN A 221 10.78 21.18 2.30
CA ASN A 221 11.07 19.77 2.08
C ASN A 221 12.51 19.49 1.58
N LYS A 222 13.48 20.30 1.99
CA LYS A 222 14.90 19.91 1.94
C LYS A 222 15.28 19.32 3.30
N ASN A 223 15.01 17.99 3.43
CA ASN A 223 15.67 17.06 4.36
C ASN A 223 16.37 17.71 5.57
N PRO A 224 15.83 17.73 6.75
CA PRO A 224 16.68 17.73 7.94
C PRO A 224 17.30 16.32 8.02
N ARG A 225 18.55 16.19 7.57
CA ARG A 225 19.37 15.04 7.94
C ARG A 225 19.63 15.12 9.45
N PRO A 226 19.64 13.95 10.11
CA PRO A 226 19.97 13.86 11.51
C PRO A 226 21.39 14.34 11.79
#